data_fcb246f603acedb3d79064f373e85fca
#
_entry.id   fcb246f603acedb3d79064f373e85fca
#
_cell.length_a   1.000
_cell.length_b   1.000
_cell.length_c   1.000
_cell.angle_alpha   90.00
_cell.angle_beta   90.00
_cell.angle_gamma   90.00
#
_symmetry.space_group_name_H-M   'P 1'
#
loop_
_entity.id
_entity.type
_entity.pdbx_description
1 polymer ?
#
loop_
_entity_poly.entity_id
_entity_poly.type
_entity_poly.pdbx_seq_one_letter_code
_entity_poly.pdbx_strand_id
1 'polypeptide(L)'
;MLKREMKVNFRGFVIWTSILVILFGAVFLIYPSIITSDGMESLNEMLKVFPEDLLRAFNMDISSIDSAFGWIKTEGFVFVLLITGIYSGILGSGILLKEENDKTIEYLNSLPVKRTQIVINKVAVGLVYIFLVIIVLGVFNYVGLTWSGDFDKKSYLLLSVTPIFSSIVIFSFCLFLSTFTHKTKNTIGISLGIVFVSYFLNVISELSKETEVLKYVSAFTLADIRNVIVDVKIN
;
A
#
# COMPACT_ATOMS: atom_id res chain seq x y z
N MET A 1 9.24 -24.81 11.02
CA MET A 1 8.57 -23.61 11.50
C MET A 1 8.22 -22.65 10.37
N LEU A 2 9.15 -22.19 9.56
CA LEU A 2 8.92 -21.24 8.46
C LEU A 2 7.81 -21.68 7.50
N LYS A 3 7.79 -22.96 7.03
CA LYS A 3 6.73 -23.50 6.18
C LYS A 3 5.32 -23.41 6.81
N ARG A 4 5.21 -23.58 8.13
CA ARG A 4 3.94 -23.44 8.85
C ARG A 4 3.47 -21.99 8.84
N GLU A 5 4.35 -21.06 9.17
CA GLU A 5 4.05 -19.63 9.19
C GLU A 5 3.63 -19.14 7.78
N MET A 6 4.32 -19.59 6.74
CA MET A 6 3.92 -19.33 5.35
C MET A 6 2.49 -19.83 5.10
N LYS A 7 2.19 -21.10 5.39
CA LYS A 7 0.85 -21.68 5.16
C LYS A 7 -0.26 -20.94 5.92
N VAL A 8 0.04 -20.52 7.14
CA VAL A 8 -0.93 -19.84 8.01
C VAL A 8 -1.28 -18.44 7.51
N ASN A 9 -0.31 -17.69 7.00
CA ASN A 9 -0.53 -16.34 6.48
C ASN A 9 -0.91 -16.32 4.99
N PHE A 10 -0.86 -17.45 4.29
CA PHE A 10 -1.18 -17.56 2.86
C PHE A 10 -2.60 -17.12 2.53
N ARG A 11 -3.60 -17.43 3.37
CA ARG A 11 -4.99 -16.99 3.13
C ARG A 11 -5.13 -15.48 3.14
N GLY A 12 -4.49 -14.81 4.10
CA GLY A 12 -4.47 -13.35 4.16
C GLY A 12 -3.83 -12.75 2.91
N PHE A 13 -2.67 -13.28 2.51
CA PHE A 13 -2.00 -12.89 1.27
C PHE A 13 -2.92 -13.01 0.05
N VAL A 14 -3.58 -14.15 -0.14
CA VAL A 14 -4.48 -14.36 -1.30
C VAL A 14 -5.64 -13.37 -1.28
N ILE A 15 -6.29 -13.16 -0.14
CA ILE A 15 -7.43 -12.24 -0.03
C ILE A 15 -7.01 -10.82 -0.41
N TRP A 16 -5.95 -10.28 0.20
CA TRP A 16 -5.51 -8.91 -0.04
C TRP A 16 -4.98 -8.69 -1.45
N THR A 17 -4.23 -9.67 -1.98
CA THR A 17 -3.78 -9.63 -3.38
C THR A 17 -4.95 -9.68 -4.35
N SER A 18 -5.96 -10.52 -4.09
CA SER A 18 -7.17 -10.61 -4.93
C SER A 18 -7.96 -9.29 -4.92
N ILE A 19 -8.10 -8.64 -3.77
CA ILE A 19 -8.75 -7.33 -3.69
C ILE A 19 -8.06 -6.32 -4.61
N LEU A 20 -6.73 -6.23 -4.55
CA LEU A 20 -5.95 -5.33 -5.40
C LEU A 20 -6.06 -5.69 -6.88
N VAL A 21 -5.93 -6.97 -7.23
CA VAL A 21 -6.04 -7.44 -8.62
C VAL A 21 -7.43 -7.19 -9.20
N ILE A 22 -8.49 -7.41 -8.43
CA ILE A 22 -9.87 -7.15 -8.86
C ILE A 22 -10.08 -5.65 -9.05
N LEU A 23 -9.61 -4.83 -8.10
CA LEU A 23 -9.74 -3.37 -8.18
C LEU A 23 -9.05 -2.82 -9.43
N PHE A 24 -7.78 -3.15 -9.65
CA PHE A 24 -7.05 -2.68 -10.82
C PHE A 24 -7.53 -3.33 -12.11
N GLY A 25 -7.97 -4.60 -12.07
CA GLY A 25 -8.59 -5.26 -13.21
C GLY A 25 -9.88 -4.57 -13.65
N ALA A 26 -10.74 -4.18 -12.69
CA ALA A 26 -11.93 -3.40 -13.00
C ALA A 26 -11.58 -2.04 -13.65
N VAL A 27 -10.54 -1.38 -13.13
CA VAL A 27 -10.07 -0.12 -13.73
C VAL A 27 -9.63 -0.33 -15.18
N PHE A 28 -8.78 -1.31 -15.47
CA PHE A 28 -8.33 -1.58 -16.85
C PHE A 28 -9.48 -1.94 -17.80
N LEU A 29 -10.55 -2.55 -17.29
CA LEU A 29 -11.74 -2.87 -18.10
C LEU A 29 -12.61 -1.64 -18.38
N ILE A 30 -12.75 -0.73 -17.40
CA ILE A 30 -13.63 0.44 -17.49
C ILE A 30 -12.90 1.61 -18.16
N TYR A 31 -11.58 1.70 -17.98
CA TYR A 31 -10.76 2.82 -18.42
C TYR A 31 -10.96 3.19 -19.91
N PRO A 32 -11.00 2.26 -20.89
CA PRO A 32 -11.24 2.58 -22.28
C PRO A 32 -12.55 3.31 -22.55
N SER A 33 -13.58 3.09 -21.73
CA SER A 33 -14.89 3.78 -21.86
C SER A 33 -14.89 5.18 -21.24
N ILE A 34 -13.96 5.47 -20.32
CA ILE A 34 -13.84 6.81 -19.72
C ILE A 34 -13.05 7.77 -20.63
N ILE A 35 -12.06 7.27 -21.38
CA ILE A 35 -11.22 8.09 -22.30
C ILE A 35 -11.98 8.58 -23.52
N THR A 36 -13.23 8.21 -23.72
CA THR A 36 -14.04 8.82 -24.78
C THR A 36 -14.15 10.32 -24.58
N SER A 37 -14.26 11.09 -25.70
CA SER A 37 -14.37 12.55 -25.65
C SER A 37 -15.43 13.04 -24.67
N ASP A 38 -16.59 12.39 -24.63
CA ASP A 38 -17.71 12.75 -23.76
C ASP A 38 -17.42 12.43 -22.29
N GLY A 39 -16.69 11.34 -22.01
CA GLY A 39 -16.29 10.94 -20.66
C GLY A 39 -15.25 11.91 -20.06
N MET A 40 -14.27 12.31 -20.85
CA MET A 40 -13.24 13.28 -20.42
C MET A 40 -13.82 14.69 -20.21
N GLU A 41 -14.77 15.12 -21.03
CA GLU A 41 -15.46 16.40 -20.85
C GLU A 41 -16.26 16.41 -19.56
N SER A 42 -17.01 15.35 -19.27
CA SER A 42 -17.78 15.19 -18.03
C SER A 42 -16.88 15.17 -16.79
N LEU A 43 -15.73 14.48 -16.83
CA LEU A 43 -14.73 14.47 -15.76
C LEU A 43 -14.14 15.87 -15.53
N ASN A 44 -13.75 16.56 -16.59
CA ASN A 44 -13.21 17.90 -16.50
C ASN A 44 -14.21 18.90 -15.89
N GLU A 45 -15.50 18.78 -16.22
CA GLU A 45 -16.54 19.59 -15.62
C GLU A 45 -16.73 19.29 -14.13
N MET A 46 -16.72 18.04 -13.74
CA MET A 46 -16.79 17.64 -12.31
C MET A 46 -15.60 18.17 -11.53
N LEU A 47 -14.39 18.06 -12.05
CA LEU A 47 -13.17 18.45 -11.35
C LEU A 47 -13.02 19.97 -11.21
N LYS A 48 -13.59 20.77 -12.12
CA LYS A 48 -13.62 22.24 -12.02
C LYS A 48 -14.42 22.76 -10.81
N VAL A 49 -15.30 21.94 -10.23
CA VAL A 49 -16.09 22.32 -9.05
C VAL A 49 -15.23 22.26 -7.77
N PHE A 50 -14.12 21.51 -7.76
CA PHE A 50 -13.27 21.35 -6.60
C PHE A 50 -12.19 22.45 -6.55
N PRO A 51 -11.85 22.96 -5.34
CA PRO A 51 -10.71 23.86 -5.15
C PRO A 51 -9.40 23.19 -5.57
N GLU A 52 -8.50 23.92 -6.22
CA GLU A 52 -7.20 23.41 -6.68
C GLU A 52 -6.36 22.80 -5.55
N ASP A 53 -6.43 23.37 -4.34
CA ASP A 53 -5.70 22.87 -3.18
C ASP A 53 -6.17 21.48 -2.76
N LEU A 54 -7.48 21.19 -2.88
CA LEU A 54 -7.99 19.83 -2.64
C LEU A 54 -7.54 18.85 -3.72
N LEU A 55 -7.57 19.26 -4.99
CA LEU A 55 -7.10 18.40 -6.08
C LEU A 55 -5.62 18.03 -5.88
N ARG A 56 -4.79 19.00 -5.49
CA ARG A 56 -3.37 18.77 -5.15
C ARG A 56 -3.20 17.84 -3.96
N ALA A 57 -3.95 18.07 -2.89
CA ALA A 57 -3.86 17.26 -1.66
C ALA A 57 -4.17 15.78 -1.90
N PHE A 58 -5.14 15.50 -2.78
CA PHE A 58 -5.48 14.14 -3.19
C PHE A 58 -4.67 13.63 -4.39
N ASN A 59 -3.68 14.42 -4.84
CA ASN A 59 -2.83 14.10 -5.97
C ASN A 59 -3.61 13.91 -7.30
N MET A 60 -4.78 14.55 -7.42
CA MET A 60 -5.61 14.54 -8.62
C MET A 60 -5.06 15.54 -9.63
N ASP A 61 -4.38 15.03 -10.65
CA ASP A 61 -3.89 15.85 -11.76
C ASP A 61 -4.69 15.51 -13.04
N ILE A 62 -5.55 16.45 -13.44
CA ILE A 62 -6.43 16.32 -14.61
C ILE A 62 -5.61 15.98 -15.87
N SER A 63 -4.42 16.57 -16.00
CA SER A 63 -3.54 16.35 -17.15
C SER A 63 -2.94 14.96 -17.21
N SER A 64 -2.96 14.23 -16.11
CA SER A 64 -2.41 12.87 -16.03
C SER A 64 -3.46 11.77 -16.25
N ILE A 65 -4.75 12.11 -16.23
CA ILE A 65 -5.85 11.14 -16.41
C ILE A 65 -5.98 10.72 -17.89
N ASP A 66 -5.36 11.44 -18.83
CA ASP A 66 -5.39 11.14 -20.27
C ASP A 66 -4.81 9.78 -20.64
N SER A 67 -4.07 9.13 -19.73
CA SER A 67 -3.48 7.81 -19.94
C SER A 67 -3.70 6.88 -18.77
N ALA A 68 -3.83 5.57 -19.04
CA ALA A 68 -3.95 4.56 -17.98
C ALA A 68 -2.76 4.62 -16.99
N PHE A 69 -1.57 4.92 -17.49
CA PHE A 69 -0.40 5.09 -16.64
C PHE A 69 -0.48 6.36 -15.79
N GLY A 70 -0.98 7.45 -16.35
CA GLY A 70 -1.22 8.68 -15.60
C GLY A 70 -2.17 8.44 -14.43
N TRP A 71 -3.29 7.76 -14.65
CA TRP A 71 -4.22 7.39 -13.59
C TRP A 71 -3.57 6.49 -12.52
N ILE A 72 -2.80 5.48 -12.91
CA ILE A 72 -2.08 4.62 -11.95
C ILE A 72 -1.09 5.44 -11.12
N LYS A 73 -0.41 6.42 -11.74
CA LYS A 73 0.57 7.27 -11.07
C LYS A 73 -0.06 8.19 -10.01
N THR A 74 -1.30 8.59 -10.19
CA THR A 74 -2.05 9.48 -9.31
C THR A 74 -2.98 8.69 -8.37
N GLU A 75 -4.24 8.52 -8.75
CA GLU A 75 -5.26 7.89 -7.92
C GLU A 75 -4.96 6.42 -7.64
N GLY A 76 -4.52 5.69 -8.66
CA GLY A 76 -4.18 4.27 -8.52
C GLY A 76 -3.09 4.05 -7.47
N PHE A 77 -2.09 4.92 -7.42
CA PHE A 77 -1.01 4.83 -6.46
C PHE A 77 -1.48 5.03 -5.01
N VAL A 78 -2.41 5.94 -4.78
CA VAL A 78 -3.04 6.14 -3.47
C VAL A 78 -3.72 4.86 -2.98
N PHE A 79 -4.48 4.19 -3.85
CA PHE A 79 -5.11 2.90 -3.50
C PHE A 79 -4.08 1.81 -3.21
N VAL A 80 -2.98 1.74 -3.97
CA VAL A 80 -1.88 0.80 -3.70
C VAL A 80 -1.31 1.05 -2.31
N LEU A 81 -0.96 2.29 -1.99
CA LEU A 81 -0.38 2.67 -0.70
C LEU A 81 -1.32 2.35 0.46
N LEU A 82 -2.59 2.74 0.37
CA LEU A 82 -3.56 2.49 1.43
C LEU A 82 -3.78 1.00 1.66
N ILE A 83 -4.05 0.23 0.61
CA ILE A 83 -4.39 -1.19 0.75
C ILE A 83 -3.18 -2.00 1.19
N THR A 84 -1.97 -1.73 0.65
CA THR A 84 -0.75 -2.39 1.10
C THR A 84 -0.36 -1.97 2.51
N GLY A 85 -0.60 -0.71 2.89
CA GLY A 85 -0.44 -0.21 4.25
C GLY A 85 -1.37 -0.90 5.24
N ILE A 86 -2.67 -1.03 4.92
CA ILE A 86 -3.66 -1.75 5.72
C ILE A 86 -3.25 -3.21 5.88
N TYR A 87 -2.89 -3.89 4.79
CA TYR A 87 -2.41 -5.27 4.82
C TYR A 87 -1.19 -5.42 5.73
N SER A 88 -0.20 -4.54 5.58
CA SER A 88 1.04 -4.56 6.38
C SER A 88 0.76 -4.30 7.86
N GLY A 89 -0.16 -3.38 8.17
CA GLY A 89 -0.59 -3.09 9.52
C GLY A 89 -1.29 -4.29 10.19
N ILE A 90 -2.23 -4.93 9.49
CA ILE A 90 -2.93 -6.13 9.97
C ILE A 90 -1.94 -7.29 10.15
N LEU A 91 -1.03 -7.49 9.20
CA LEU A 91 -0.04 -8.54 9.26
C LEU A 91 0.93 -8.33 10.44
N GLY A 92 1.47 -7.11 10.60
CA GLY A 92 2.37 -6.76 11.70
C GLY A 92 1.71 -6.93 13.07
N SER A 93 0.47 -6.46 13.21
CA SER A 93 -0.28 -6.56 14.46
C SER A 93 -0.68 -7.99 14.83
N GLY A 94 -0.94 -8.84 13.83
CA GLY A 94 -1.44 -10.20 14.04
C GLY A 94 -0.38 -11.28 14.16
N ILE A 95 0.78 -11.08 13.53
CA ILE A 95 1.74 -12.17 13.32
C ILE A 95 2.36 -12.73 14.62
N LEU A 96 2.52 -11.89 15.64
CA LEU A 96 3.00 -12.33 16.98
C LEU A 96 1.88 -12.82 17.88
N LEU A 97 0.70 -12.20 17.82
CA LEU A 97 -0.40 -12.48 18.74
C LEU A 97 -1.25 -13.69 18.33
N LYS A 98 -1.04 -14.22 17.14
CA LYS A 98 -1.87 -15.30 16.59
C LYS A 98 -1.92 -16.53 17.48
N GLU A 99 -0.78 -17.02 17.96
CA GLU A 99 -0.73 -18.20 18.81
C GLU A 99 -1.33 -17.95 20.18
N GLU A 100 -1.25 -16.72 20.69
CA GLU A 100 -1.87 -16.35 21.95
C GLU A 100 -3.40 -16.38 21.82
N ASN A 101 -3.94 -15.82 20.71
CA ASN A 101 -5.37 -15.85 20.44
C ASN A 101 -5.90 -17.25 20.13
N ASP A 102 -5.14 -18.04 19.38
CA ASP A 102 -5.49 -19.42 19.03
C ASP A 102 -5.24 -20.42 20.20
N LYS A 103 -4.78 -19.90 21.36
CA LYS A 103 -4.41 -20.69 22.55
C LYS A 103 -3.40 -21.80 22.25
N THR A 104 -2.53 -21.60 21.29
CA THR A 104 -1.48 -22.54 20.86
C THR A 104 -0.08 -22.14 21.32
N ILE A 105 0.02 -21.07 22.13
CA ILE A 105 1.30 -20.55 22.62
C ILE A 105 2.05 -21.54 23.51
N GLU A 106 1.31 -22.33 24.31
CA GLU A 106 1.92 -23.36 25.21
C GLU A 106 2.59 -24.45 24.35
N TYR A 107 1.91 -24.90 23.30
CA TYR A 107 2.49 -25.85 22.34
C TYR A 107 3.72 -25.28 21.64
N LEU A 108 3.68 -24.01 21.25
CA LEU A 108 4.82 -23.36 20.61
C LEU A 108 6.02 -23.26 21.56
N ASN A 109 5.79 -22.98 22.86
CA ASN A 109 6.82 -22.88 23.88
C ASN A 109 7.38 -24.25 24.31
N SER A 110 6.67 -25.37 24.08
CA SER A 110 7.16 -26.72 24.35
C SER A 110 8.13 -27.27 23.28
N LEU A 111 8.22 -26.57 22.12
CA LEU A 111 9.17 -26.94 21.05
C LEU A 111 10.61 -26.58 21.47
N PRO A 112 11.62 -27.37 21.07
CA PRO A 112 13.03 -27.11 21.37
C PRO A 112 13.59 -26.00 20.46
N VAL A 113 12.95 -24.81 20.46
CA VAL A 113 13.28 -23.68 19.58
C VAL A 113 13.44 -22.41 20.43
N LYS A 114 14.47 -21.61 20.17
CA LYS A 114 14.69 -20.34 20.86
C LYS A 114 13.59 -19.33 20.50
N ARG A 115 13.09 -18.58 21.48
CA ARG A 115 12.06 -17.52 21.26
C ARG A 115 12.47 -16.51 20.18
N THR A 116 13.73 -16.10 20.16
CA THR A 116 14.28 -15.20 19.13
C THR A 116 14.13 -15.79 17.73
N GLN A 117 14.34 -17.09 17.58
CA GLN A 117 14.21 -17.77 16.29
C GLN A 117 12.74 -17.84 15.83
N ILE A 118 11.80 -17.93 16.78
CA ILE A 118 10.36 -17.85 16.48
C ILE A 118 10.02 -16.47 15.90
N VAL A 119 10.44 -15.40 16.58
CA VAL A 119 10.18 -14.02 16.16
C VAL A 119 10.82 -13.73 14.79
N ILE A 120 12.10 -14.09 14.59
CA ILE A 120 12.79 -13.89 13.33
C ILE A 120 12.06 -14.59 12.18
N ASN A 121 11.62 -15.83 12.35
CA ASN A 121 10.90 -16.56 11.33
C ASN A 121 9.55 -15.89 10.99
N LYS A 122 8.84 -15.36 11.99
CA LYS A 122 7.58 -14.64 11.79
C LYS A 122 7.79 -13.34 11.03
N VAL A 123 8.77 -12.54 11.45
CA VAL A 123 9.13 -11.28 10.76
C VAL A 123 9.56 -11.57 9.32
N ALA A 124 10.40 -12.58 9.10
CA ALA A 124 10.83 -12.95 7.75
C ALA A 124 9.65 -13.33 6.85
N VAL A 125 8.69 -14.12 7.37
CA VAL A 125 7.47 -14.47 6.64
C VAL A 125 6.61 -13.24 6.34
N GLY A 126 6.47 -12.32 7.31
CA GLY A 126 5.74 -11.07 7.11
C GLY A 126 6.33 -10.24 5.97
N LEU A 127 7.65 -10.04 5.98
CA LEU A 127 8.35 -9.32 4.92
C LEU A 127 8.20 -10.01 3.56
N VAL A 128 8.36 -11.33 3.50
CA VAL A 128 8.17 -12.10 2.25
C VAL A 128 6.78 -11.87 1.67
N TYR A 129 5.73 -11.88 2.48
CA TYR A 129 4.37 -11.64 1.98
C TYR A 129 4.13 -10.20 1.53
N ILE A 130 4.72 -9.20 2.20
CA ILE A 130 4.67 -7.82 1.75
C ILE A 130 5.32 -7.69 0.37
N PHE A 131 6.53 -8.25 0.19
CA PHE A 131 7.19 -8.25 -1.11
C PHE A 131 6.37 -8.96 -2.18
N LEU A 132 5.79 -10.13 -1.86
CA LEU A 132 4.98 -10.89 -2.81
C LEU A 132 3.73 -10.14 -3.27
N VAL A 133 2.99 -9.45 -2.37
CA VAL A 133 1.82 -8.64 -2.74
C VAL A 133 2.23 -7.55 -3.73
N ILE A 134 3.31 -6.83 -3.44
CA ILE A 134 3.77 -5.72 -4.28
C ILE A 134 4.29 -6.23 -5.63
N ILE A 135 5.02 -7.35 -5.66
CA ILE A 135 5.50 -7.95 -6.91
C ILE A 135 4.31 -8.43 -7.77
N VAL A 136 3.35 -9.15 -7.19
CA VAL A 136 2.19 -9.65 -7.95
C VAL A 136 1.39 -8.49 -8.52
N LEU A 137 1.15 -7.44 -7.73
CA LEU A 137 0.44 -6.25 -8.20
C LEU A 137 1.26 -5.51 -9.26
N GLY A 138 2.57 -5.35 -9.05
CA GLY A 138 3.45 -4.72 -10.03
C GLY A 138 3.44 -5.44 -11.37
N VAL A 139 3.54 -6.78 -11.37
CA VAL A 139 3.45 -7.57 -12.62
C VAL A 139 2.07 -7.45 -13.25
N PHE A 140 1.00 -7.52 -12.45
CA PHE A 140 -0.37 -7.40 -12.95
C PHE A 140 -0.62 -6.05 -13.63
N ASN A 141 -0.24 -4.95 -12.97
CA ASN A 141 -0.39 -3.61 -13.53
C ASN A 141 0.51 -3.38 -14.75
N TYR A 142 1.72 -3.95 -14.77
CA TYR A 142 2.58 -3.91 -15.94
C TYR A 142 1.92 -4.55 -17.18
N VAL A 143 1.32 -5.72 -17.00
CA VAL A 143 0.57 -6.41 -18.07
C VAL A 143 -0.64 -5.60 -18.50
N GLY A 144 -1.41 -5.06 -17.55
CA GLY A 144 -2.57 -4.22 -17.85
C GLY A 144 -2.19 -2.93 -18.62
N LEU A 145 -1.09 -2.29 -18.24
CA LEU A 145 -0.58 -1.11 -18.95
C LEU A 145 -0.09 -1.43 -20.36
N THR A 146 0.63 -2.55 -20.55
CA THR A 146 1.06 -2.96 -21.90
C THR A 146 -0.12 -3.25 -22.84
N TRP A 147 -1.25 -3.66 -22.27
CA TRP A 147 -2.48 -3.85 -23.02
C TRP A 147 -3.21 -2.54 -23.33
N SER A 148 -3.09 -1.55 -22.44
CA SER A 148 -3.78 -0.25 -22.57
C SER A 148 -3.04 0.76 -23.46
N GLY A 149 -1.76 0.55 -23.78
CA GLY A 149 -0.96 1.44 -24.64
C GLY A 149 0.49 1.60 -24.22
N ASP A 150 1.17 2.56 -24.83
CA ASP A 150 2.56 2.87 -24.50
C ASP A 150 2.67 3.67 -23.21
N PHE A 151 3.65 3.31 -22.37
CA PHE A 151 3.95 3.99 -21.11
C PHE A 151 5.44 3.99 -20.80
N ASP A 152 5.88 4.90 -19.94
CA ASP A 152 7.27 4.94 -19.46
C ASP A 152 7.56 3.81 -18.47
N LYS A 153 8.23 2.77 -18.98
CA LYS A 153 8.59 1.57 -18.22
C LYS A 153 9.53 1.86 -17.04
N LYS A 154 10.43 2.85 -17.17
CA LYS A 154 11.34 3.22 -16.08
C LYS A 154 10.60 3.85 -14.92
N SER A 155 9.78 4.85 -15.21
CA SER A 155 8.94 5.51 -14.20
C SER A 155 7.99 4.52 -13.54
N TYR A 156 7.42 3.58 -14.32
CA TYR A 156 6.56 2.55 -13.76
C TYR A 156 7.31 1.61 -12.78
N LEU A 157 8.49 1.12 -13.13
CA LEU A 157 9.26 0.25 -12.26
C LEU A 157 9.65 0.95 -10.95
N LEU A 158 10.05 2.21 -11.01
CA LEU A 158 10.31 3.01 -9.80
C LEU A 158 9.03 3.12 -8.94
N LEU A 159 7.90 3.46 -9.56
CA LEU A 159 6.61 3.60 -8.88
C LEU A 159 6.18 2.29 -8.20
N SER A 160 6.36 1.14 -8.86
CA SER A 160 5.91 -0.16 -8.35
C SER A 160 6.71 -0.65 -7.14
N VAL A 161 7.93 -0.15 -6.93
CA VAL A 161 8.80 -0.56 -5.82
C VAL A 161 8.57 0.28 -4.56
N THR A 162 8.19 1.54 -4.70
CA THR A 162 8.11 2.48 -3.56
C THR A 162 7.13 2.08 -2.44
N PRO A 163 5.99 1.41 -2.68
CA PRO A 163 5.11 0.95 -1.61
C PRO A 163 5.77 -0.01 -0.62
N ILE A 164 6.89 -0.63 -1.00
CA ILE A 164 7.67 -1.50 -0.11
C ILE A 164 8.14 -0.74 1.13
N PHE A 165 8.66 0.49 0.95
CA PHE A 165 9.24 1.27 2.05
C PHE A 165 8.18 1.63 3.09
N SER A 166 7.06 2.19 2.66
CA SER A 166 5.95 2.54 3.57
C SER A 166 5.36 1.29 4.25
N SER A 167 5.20 0.20 3.50
CA SER A 167 4.69 -1.06 4.02
C SER A 167 5.59 -1.67 5.10
N ILE A 168 6.91 -1.65 4.92
CA ILE A 168 7.88 -2.14 5.92
C ILE A 168 7.82 -1.30 7.19
N VAL A 169 7.74 0.03 7.07
CA VAL A 169 7.66 0.91 8.24
C VAL A 169 6.38 0.66 9.02
N ILE A 170 5.22 0.61 8.34
CA ILE A 170 3.93 0.32 8.96
C ILE A 170 3.94 -1.07 9.62
N PHE A 171 4.44 -2.09 8.91
CA PHE A 171 4.57 -3.44 9.45
C PHE A 171 5.41 -3.47 10.72
N SER A 172 6.59 -2.86 10.70
CA SER A 172 7.52 -2.83 11.83
C SER A 172 6.94 -2.11 13.03
N PHE A 173 6.27 -0.97 12.80
CA PHE A 173 5.62 -0.20 13.85
C PHE A 173 4.44 -0.96 14.48
N CYS A 174 3.57 -1.57 13.66
CA CYS A 174 2.46 -2.38 14.14
C CYS A 174 2.93 -3.67 14.84
N LEU A 175 4.02 -4.27 14.37
CA LEU A 175 4.69 -5.39 15.03
C LEU A 175 5.18 -4.98 16.43
N PHE A 176 5.84 -3.83 16.53
CA PHE A 176 6.29 -3.29 17.82
C PHE A 176 5.11 -3.04 18.76
N LEU A 177 4.03 -2.43 18.30
CA LEU A 177 2.83 -2.22 19.11
C LEU A 177 2.18 -3.53 19.57
N SER A 178 2.26 -4.59 18.75
CA SER A 178 1.71 -5.90 19.13
C SER A 178 2.37 -6.52 20.34
N THR A 179 3.59 -6.09 20.68
CA THR A 179 4.29 -6.58 21.90
C THR A 179 3.70 -6.03 23.21
N PHE A 180 2.95 -4.92 23.15
CA PHE A 180 2.29 -4.30 24.30
C PHE A 180 0.84 -4.71 24.49
N THR A 181 0.29 -5.51 23.57
CA THR A 181 -1.12 -5.87 23.55
C THR A 181 -1.29 -7.39 23.64
N HIS A 182 -2.41 -7.83 24.24
CA HIS A 182 -2.74 -9.25 24.40
C HIS A 182 -3.90 -9.72 23.52
N LYS A 183 -4.57 -8.80 22.80
CA LYS A 183 -5.74 -9.13 21.98
C LYS A 183 -5.55 -8.63 20.55
N THR A 184 -5.44 -9.55 19.61
CA THR A 184 -5.27 -9.23 18.18
C THR A 184 -6.33 -8.24 17.66
N LYS A 185 -7.60 -8.38 18.07
CA LYS A 185 -8.68 -7.49 17.63
C LYS A 185 -8.40 -6.03 17.97
N ASN A 186 -7.92 -5.75 19.18
CA ASN A 186 -7.61 -4.39 19.62
C ASN A 186 -6.40 -3.84 18.84
N THR A 187 -5.37 -4.69 18.67
CA THR A 187 -4.15 -4.31 17.95
C THR A 187 -4.41 -4.01 16.49
N ILE A 188 -5.27 -4.80 15.82
CA ILE A 188 -5.70 -4.52 14.44
C ILE A 188 -6.41 -3.17 14.36
N GLY A 189 -7.32 -2.86 15.29
CA GLY A 189 -8.00 -1.56 15.32
C GLY A 189 -7.04 -0.39 15.46
N ILE A 190 -6.06 -0.49 16.36
CA ILE A 190 -5.01 0.53 16.53
C ILE A 190 -4.16 0.64 15.26
N SER A 191 -3.79 -0.49 14.65
CA SER A 191 -2.97 -0.50 13.43
C SER A 191 -3.68 0.16 12.26
N LEU A 192 -4.98 -0.09 12.10
CA LEU A 192 -5.79 0.61 11.09
C LEU A 192 -5.85 2.11 11.37
N GLY A 193 -6.04 2.50 12.64
CA GLY A 193 -5.99 3.90 13.05
C GLY A 193 -4.67 4.58 12.66
N ILE A 194 -3.54 3.91 12.89
CA ILE A 194 -2.21 4.40 12.52
C ILE A 194 -2.07 4.58 11.01
N VAL A 195 -2.53 3.61 10.23
CA VAL A 195 -2.49 3.69 8.75
C VAL A 195 -3.29 4.89 8.26
N PHE A 196 -4.53 5.05 8.74
CA PHE A 196 -5.37 6.19 8.34
C PHE A 196 -4.82 7.54 8.82
N VAL A 197 -4.36 7.63 10.06
CA VAL A 197 -3.73 8.86 10.58
C VAL A 197 -2.49 9.19 9.75
N SER A 198 -1.62 8.22 9.47
CA SER A 198 -0.45 8.42 8.63
C SER A 198 -0.82 8.90 7.22
N TYR A 199 -1.89 8.36 6.63
CA TYR A 199 -2.39 8.80 5.34
C TYR A 199 -2.90 10.24 5.39
N PHE A 200 -3.75 10.56 6.36
CA PHE A 200 -4.27 11.94 6.50
C PHE A 200 -3.16 12.94 6.79
N LEU A 201 -2.15 12.59 7.58
CA LEU A 201 -0.98 13.45 7.78
C LEU A 201 -0.24 13.70 6.46
N ASN A 202 -0.12 12.70 5.59
CA ASN A 202 0.45 12.89 4.27
C ASN A 202 -0.39 13.84 3.41
N VAL A 203 -1.71 13.64 3.35
CA VAL A 203 -2.64 14.51 2.61
C VAL A 203 -2.58 15.96 3.12
N ILE A 204 -2.63 16.16 4.45
CA ILE A 204 -2.56 17.49 5.05
C ILE A 204 -1.21 18.17 4.78
N SER A 205 -0.12 17.42 4.75
CA SER A 205 1.21 17.95 4.46
C SER A 205 1.34 18.55 3.04
N GLU A 206 0.46 18.13 2.13
CA GLU A 206 0.41 18.63 0.75
C GLU A 206 -0.45 19.91 0.58
N LEU A 207 -1.31 20.22 1.57
CA LEU A 207 -2.23 21.37 1.50
C LEU A 207 -1.52 22.71 1.61
N SER A 208 -0.48 22.82 2.42
CA SER A 208 0.18 24.09 2.65
C SER A 208 1.65 23.92 3.06
N LYS A 209 2.47 24.95 2.78
CA LYS A 209 3.88 24.98 3.22
C LYS A 209 4.04 24.93 4.74
N GLU A 210 3.07 25.44 5.50
CA GLU A 210 3.10 25.43 6.96
C GLU A 210 2.90 24.02 7.53
N THR A 211 2.14 23.17 6.83
CA THR A 211 1.85 21.79 7.22
C THR A 211 2.87 20.79 6.65
N GLU A 212 3.81 21.24 5.84
CA GLU A 212 4.82 20.37 5.21
C GLU A 212 5.64 19.56 6.22
N VAL A 213 5.80 20.04 7.44
CA VAL A 213 6.51 19.32 8.52
C VAL A 213 5.85 17.97 8.84
N LEU A 214 4.54 17.82 8.61
CA LEU A 214 3.79 16.59 8.89
C LEU A 214 4.23 15.42 8.02
N LYS A 215 4.85 15.68 6.86
CA LYS A 215 5.41 14.64 5.99
C LYS A 215 6.45 13.76 6.71
N TYR A 216 7.22 14.30 7.65
CA TYR A 216 8.23 13.55 8.40
C TYR A 216 7.63 12.56 9.41
N VAL A 217 6.36 12.70 9.75
CA VAL A 217 5.64 11.80 10.66
C VAL A 217 4.87 10.72 9.89
N SER A 218 4.55 10.96 8.62
CA SER A 218 3.81 10.01 7.80
C SER A 218 4.73 8.92 7.25
N ALA A 219 4.33 7.64 7.42
CA ALA A 219 5.01 6.52 6.80
C ALA A 219 4.86 6.52 5.26
N PHE A 220 3.81 7.16 4.72
CA PHE A 220 3.55 7.23 3.28
C PHE A 220 4.46 8.19 2.54
N THR A 221 5.05 9.15 3.21
CA THR A 221 6.04 10.05 2.62
C THR A 221 7.27 9.31 2.07
N LEU A 222 7.62 8.15 2.65
CA LEU A 222 8.72 7.33 2.15
C LEU A 222 8.45 6.70 0.78
N ALA A 223 7.20 6.68 0.36
CA ALA A 223 6.79 6.21 -0.96
C ALA A 223 6.56 7.37 -1.95
N ASP A 224 6.73 8.62 -1.52
CA ASP A 224 6.57 9.79 -2.38
C ASP A 224 7.77 9.93 -3.32
N ILE A 225 7.54 9.57 -4.58
CA ILE A 225 8.55 9.64 -5.65
C ILE A 225 8.28 10.76 -6.66
N ARG A 226 7.34 11.68 -6.36
CA ARG A 226 6.99 12.76 -7.29
C ARG A 226 8.21 13.54 -7.75
N ASN A 227 9.10 13.88 -6.81
CA ASN A 227 10.35 14.57 -7.12
C ASN A 227 11.30 13.69 -7.96
N VAL A 228 11.37 12.38 -7.67
CA VAL A 228 12.25 11.45 -8.41
C VAL A 228 11.79 11.26 -9.85
N ILE A 229 10.47 11.23 -10.11
CA ILE A 229 9.94 11.09 -11.48
C ILE A 229 10.14 12.37 -12.29
N VAL A 230 10.07 13.53 -11.66
CA VAL A 230 10.37 14.82 -12.31
C VAL A 230 11.85 14.87 -12.70
N ASP A 231 12.75 14.48 -11.81
CA ASP A 231 14.21 14.48 -12.07
C ASP A 231 14.62 13.47 -13.16
N VAL A 232 13.95 12.31 -13.25
CA VAL A 232 14.20 11.30 -14.31
C VAL A 232 13.75 11.78 -15.69
N LYS A 233 12.79 12.72 -15.77
CA LYS A 233 12.36 13.32 -17.05
C LYS A 233 13.27 14.45 -17.52
N ILE A 234 14.15 14.98 -16.65
CA ILE A 234 15.05 16.12 -16.96
C ILE A 234 16.43 15.63 -17.45
N ASN A 235 16.76 14.36 -17.27
CA ASN A 235 17.98 13.69 -17.77
C ASN A 235 17.65 12.70 -18.90
#